data_0535e5dd686e15d8b9a91621d9fe9d36
#
_entry.id   0535e5dd686e15d8b9a91621d9fe9d36
#
_cell.length_a   1.000
_cell.length_b   1.000
_cell.length_c   1.000
_cell.angle_alpha   90.00
_cell.angle_beta   90.00
_cell.angle_gamma   90.00
#
_symmetry.space_group_name_H-M   'P 1'
#
loop_
_entity.id
_entity.type
_entity.pdbx_description
1 polymer ?
#
loop_
_entity_poly.entity_id
_entity_poly.type
_entity_poly.pdbx_seq_one_letter_code
_entity_poly.pdbx_strand_id
1 'polypeptide(L)'
;SLGTELDRKTIFYGLRSTEDSVKSYRIVNIGNVIYTKSPIKGYPNGIVRTCKIVDGIVPSLYCVYKKKENISIPIDTRFIQSYLEDKGRLAQYLCPLVNVGARNNVNITDKEFLEGVIKIPMTVEEQTKIVDALEKINHLITLHQKKCDELQNIKKFMLQNMFI
;
A
#
# COMPACT_ATOMS: atom_id res chain seq x y z
N SER A 1 -7.70 3.60 9.74
CA SER A 1 -7.93 4.10 8.39
C SER A 1 -7.16 3.21 7.44
N LEU A 2 -7.87 2.63 6.53
CA LEU A 2 -7.34 1.91 5.38
C LEU A 2 -6.76 2.93 4.41
N GLY A 3 -5.75 3.67 4.87
CA GLY A 3 -5.05 4.59 4.03
C GLY A 3 -4.59 3.84 2.80
N THR A 4 -5.29 4.05 1.74
CA THR A 4 -4.92 3.53 0.44
C THR A 4 -3.57 4.08 0.04
N GLU A 5 -3.18 5.22 0.60
CA GLU A 5 -1.86 5.81 0.47
C GLU A 5 -1.42 6.43 1.80
N LEU A 6 -0.10 6.50 2.01
CA LEU A 6 0.50 7.34 3.03
C LEU A 6 0.43 8.80 2.54
N ASP A 7 -0.78 9.34 2.44
CA ASP A 7 -0.97 10.73 2.09
C ASP A 7 -0.93 11.62 3.35
N ARG A 8 -0.85 12.93 3.15
CA ARG A 8 -0.80 13.88 4.27
C ARG A 8 -2.01 13.80 5.20
N LYS A 9 -3.15 13.28 4.75
CA LYS A 9 -4.38 13.16 5.55
C LYS A 9 -4.31 11.95 6.48
N THR A 10 -3.52 10.94 6.14
CA THR A 10 -3.33 9.74 6.95
C THR A 10 -2.10 9.82 7.84
N ILE A 11 -1.21 10.79 7.61
CA ILE A 11 -0.02 11.03 8.43
C ILE A 11 -0.43 11.87 9.63
N PHE A 12 -0.20 11.33 10.82
CA PHE A 12 -0.39 12.07 12.05
C PHE A 12 0.91 12.75 12.47
N TYR A 13 0.86 14.06 12.55
CA TYR A 13 1.94 14.87 13.13
C TYR A 13 1.74 14.90 14.64
N GLY A 14 2.68 14.28 15.36
CA GLY A 14 2.67 14.18 16.82
C GLY A 14 2.41 12.77 17.35
N LEU A 15 2.92 12.53 18.53
CA LEU A 15 2.82 11.24 19.21
C LEU A 15 1.40 11.04 19.75
N ARG A 16 0.74 9.99 19.29
CA ARG A 16 -0.53 9.48 19.86
C ARG A 16 -0.32 8.29 20.78
N SER A 17 0.93 7.88 20.97
CA SER A 17 1.34 6.73 21.77
C SER A 17 2.27 7.18 22.88
N THR A 18 2.37 6.39 23.94
CA THR A 18 3.35 6.63 24.99
C THR A 18 4.77 6.50 24.46
N GLU A 19 5.73 7.23 25.03
CA GLU A 19 7.14 7.20 24.60
C GLU A 19 7.71 5.77 24.57
N ASP A 20 7.31 4.91 25.51
CA ASP A 20 7.77 3.52 25.56
C ASP A 20 7.26 2.67 24.41
N SER A 21 6.02 2.89 23.95
CA SER A 21 5.51 2.19 22.78
C SER A 21 6.22 2.60 21.48
N VAL A 22 6.66 3.85 21.40
CA VAL A 22 7.36 4.37 20.22
C VAL A 22 8.76 3.80 20.06
N LYS A 23 9.42 3.39 21.15
CA LYS A 23 10.74 2.72 21.12
C LYS A 23 10.74 1.45 20.25
N SER A 24 9.59 0.78 20.13
CA SER A 24 9.42 -0.42 19.31
C SER A 24 9.07 -0.14 17.85
N TYR A 25 8.86 1.13 17.46
CA TYR A 25 8.46 1.50 16.12
C TYR A 25 9.63 1.43 15.15
N ARG A 26 9.30 1.19 13.89
CA ARG A 26 10.27 1.11 12.80
C ARG A 26 10.35 2.45 12.08
N ILE A 27 11.57 2.89 11.77
CA ILE A 27 11.81 4.10 10.97
C ILE A 27 11.51 3.78 9.52
N VAL A 28 10.80 4.69 8.88
CA VAL A 28 10.44 4.62 7.46
C VAL A 28 10.94 5.87 6.77
N ASN A 29 11.75 5.68 5.74
CA ASN A 29 12.24 6.76 4.89
C ASN A 29 11.51 6.73 3.54
N ILE A 30 11.52 7.86 2.85
CA ILE A 30 11.01 7.94 1.46
C ILE A 30 11.70 6.86 0.62
N GLY A 31 10.91 6.15 -0.18
CA GLY A 31 11.37 5.03 -1.00
C GLY A 31 11.37 3.67 -0.30
N ASN A 32 11.12 3.60 1.02
CA ASN A 32 10.96 2.32 1.67
C ASN A 32 9.62 1.66 1.30
N VAL A 33 9.61 0.34 1.21
CA VAL A 33 8.42 -0.47 1.00
C VAL A 33 7.91 -0.94 2.36
N ILE A 34 6.62 -0.75 2.60
CA ILE A 34 5.95 -1.11 3.85
C ILE A 34 4.94 -2.20 3.53
N TYR A 35 4.97 -3.30 4.30
CA TYR A 35 3.99 -4.36 4.21
C TYR A 35 3.28 -4.55 5.55
N THR A 36 1.96 -4.63 5.54
CA THR A 36 1.17 -5.03 6.70
C THR A 36 0.71 -6.47 6.57
N LYS A 37 1.05 -7.28 7.56
CA LYS A 37 0.66 -8.70 7.63
C LYS A 37 -0.79 -8.90 8.08
N SER A 38 -1.38 -7.88 8.67
CA SER A 38 -2.74 -7.98 9.22
C SER A 38 -3.76 -7.98 8.09
N PRO A 39 -4.65 -8.99 8.06
CA PRO A 39 -5.76 -8.98 7.12
C PRO A 39 -6.68 -7.80 7.41
N ILE A 40 -7.03 -7.09 6.36
CA ILE A 40 -7.92 -5.95 6.40
C ILE A 40 -9.12 -6.26 5.50
N LYS A 41 -10.29 -5.71 5.82
CA LYS A 41 -11.50 -5.91 4.99
C LYS A 41 -11.21 -5.61 3.52
N GLY A 42 -11.34 -6.61 2.68
CA GLY A 42 -11.05 -6.53 1.26
C GLY A 42 -9.58 -6.81 0.86
N TYR A 43 -8.67 -7.00 1.84
CA TYR A 43 -7.25 -7.34 1.63
C TYR A 43 -6.83 -8.45 2.59
N PRO A 44 -7.21 -9.71 2.32
CA PRO A 44 -6.94 -10.83 3.24
C PRO A 44 -5.45 -11.09 3.44
N ASN A 45 -4.62 -10.77 2.45
CA ASN A 45 -3.18 -10.98 2.47
C ASN A 45 -2.37 -9.74 2.89
N GLY A 46 -3.05 -8.73 3.48
CA GLY A 46 -2.41 -7.47 3.82
C GLY A 46 -2.25 -6.51 2.64
N ILE A 47 -1.46 -5.46 2.83
CA ILE A 47 -1.25 -4.39 1.85
C ILE A 47 0.23 -4.03 1.78
N VAL A 48 0.71 -3.82 0.55
CA VAL A 48 2.05 -3.29 0.28
C VAL A 48 1.93 -1.83 -0.13
N ARG A 49 2.76 -0.96 0.46
CA ARG A 49 2.83 0.48 0.13
C ARG A 49 4.27 0.96 0.07
N THR A 50 4.51 2.00 -0.69
CA THR A 50 5.80 2.71 -0.72
C THR A 50 5.66 4.05 -0.02
N CYS A 51 6.60 4.39 0.82
CA CYS A 51 6.67 5.71 1.44
C CYS A 51 7.07 6.76 0.37
N LYS A 52 6.15 7.68 0.04
CA LYS A 52 6.33 8.64 -1.07
C LYS A 52 6.52 10.08 -0.62
N ILE A 53 6.10 10.44 0.59
CA ILE A 53 5.85 11.83 0.95
C ILE A 53 6.81 12.35 2.01
N VAL A 54 6.99 11.64 3.12
CA VAL A 54 7.75 12.11 4.27
C VAL A 54 8.27 10.93 5.08
N ASP A 55 9.47 11.08 5.61
CA ASP A 55 10.04 10.14 6.56
C ASP A 55 9.22 10.11 7.85
N GLY A 56 9.13 8.95 8.48
CA GLY A 56 8.31 8.78 9.66
C GLY A 56 8.61 7.49 10.40
N ILE A 57 7.67 7.12 11.26
CA ILE A 57 7.73 5.87 12.01
C ILE A 57 6.41 5.11 11.88
N VAL A 58 6.50 3.79 11.89
CA VAL A 58 5.33 2.89 11.87
C VAL A 58 5.43 1.89 13.01
N PRO A 59 4.29 1.44 13.58
CA PRO A 59 4.28 0.37 14.58
C PRO A 59 5.00 -0.89 14.12
N SER A 60 5.53 -1.65 15.06
CA SER A 60 6.26 -2.91 14.80
C SER A 60 5.46 -3.98 14.03
N LEU A 61 4.14 -3.83 13.99
CA LEU A 61 3.23 -4.64 13.18
C LEU A 61 3.53 -4.57 11.66
N TYR A 62 4.11 -3.46 11.21
CA TYR A 62 4.46 -3.24 9.81
C TYR A 62 5.90 -3.68 9.54
N CYS A 63 6.10 -4.38 8.43
CA CYS A 63 7.42 -4.68 7.93
C CYS A 63 7.89 -3.52 7.06
N VAL A 64 9.14 -3.14 7.22
CA VAL A 64 9.76 -2.04 6.45
C VAL A 64 10.98 -2.59 5.72
N TYR A 65 10.98 -2.45 4.41
CA TYR A 65 12.04 -2.93 3.54
C TYR A 65 12.73 -1.76 2.85
N LYS A 66 14.05 -1.80 2.84
CA LYS A 66 14.90 -0.81 2.17
C LYS A 66 15.44 -1.41 0.87
N LYS A 67 15.60 -0.57 -0.12
CA LYS A 67 16.36 -0.91 -1.31
C LYS A 67 17.84 -1.12 -0.94
N LYS A 68 18.47 -2.19 -1.45
CA LYS A 68 19.92 -2.35 -1.35
C LYS A 68 20.62 -1.31 -2.20
N GLU A 69 21.76 -0.80 -1.74
CA GLU A 69 22.52 0.22 -2.45
C GLU A 69 23.26 -0.32 -3.68
N ASN A 70 23.74 -1.56 -3.61
CA ASN A 70 24.55 -2.20 -4.66
C ASN A 70 23.76 -3.30 -5.39
N ILE A 71 22.71 -2.93 -6.13
CA ILE A 71 21.97 -3.86 -6.98
C ILE A 71 22.28 -3.65 -8.45
N SER A 72 22.43 -4.77 -9.16
CA SER A 72 22.73 -4.76 -10.61
C SER A 72 21.60 -4.16 -11.44
N ILE A 73 20.36 -4.26 -10.97
CA ILE A 73 19.17 -3.72 -11.64
C ILE A 73 18.59 -2.62 -10.76
N PRO A 74 18.58 -1.37 -11.20
CA PRO A 74 17.96 -0.29 -10.44
C PRO A 74 16.45 -0.49 -10.32
N ILE A 75 15.90 -0.22 -9.13
CA ILE A 75 14.49 -0.48 -8.81
C ILE A 75 13.79 0.81 -8.42
N ASP A 76 12.64 1.08 -9.06
CA ASP A 76 11.64 2.01 -8.57
C ASP A 76 10.72 1.26 -7.59
N THR A 77 10.77 1.60 -6.31
CA THR A 77 9.97 0.91 -5.28
C THR A 77 8.46 1.12 -5.46
N ARG A 78 8.04 2.17 -6.17
CA ARG A 78 6.64 2.38 -6.56
C ARG A 78 6.16 1.26 -7.50
N PHE A 79 7.06 0.71 -8.35
CA PHE A 79 6.74 -0.43 -9.19
C PHE A 79 6.41 -1.68 -8.35
N ILE A 80 7.17 -1.92 -7.27
CA ILE A 80 6.90 -3.03 -6.34
C ILE A 80 5.52 -2.86 -5.70
N GLN A 81 5.17 -1.66 -5.26
CA GLN A 81 3.82 -1.37 -4.76
C GLN A 81 2.77 -1.70 -5.81
N SER A 82 2.87 -1.14 -7.01
CA SER A 82 1.89 -1.32 -8.08
C SER A 82 1.75 -2.77 -8.51
N TYR A 83 2.84 -3.54 -8.49
CA TYR A 83 2.83 -4.97 -8.80
C TYR A 83 2.09 -5.78 -7.74
N LEU A 84 2.33 -5.51 -6.46
CA LEU A 84 1.77 -6.24 -5.31
C LEU A 84 0.44 -5.63 -4.80
N GLU A 85 -0.03 -4.53 -5.37
CA GLU A 85 -1.33 -3.95 -5.04
C GLU A 85 -2.49 -4.79 -5.58
N ASP A 86 -2.27 -5.51 -6.67
CA ASP A 86 -3.20 -6.51 -7.17
C ASP A 86 -3.28 -7.70 -6.20
N LYS A 87 -4.49 -8.00 -5.73
CA LYS A 87 -4.74 -9.03 -4.72
C LYS A 87 -4.33 -10.42 -5.20
N GLY A 88 -4.53 -10.71 -6.48
CA GLY A 88 -4.17 -11.99 -7.08
C GLY A 88 -2.65 -12.16 -7.14
N ARG A 89 -1.94 -11.12 -7.56
CA ARG A 89 -0.47 -11.11 -7.60
C ARG A 89 0.14 -11.21 -6.21
N LEU A 90 -0.39 -10.49 -5.24
CA LEU A 90 0.08 -10.60 -3.85
C LEU A 90 -0.17 -12.01 -3.29
N ALA A 91 -1.35 -12.60 -3.58
CA ALA A 91 -1.64 -13.98 -3.17
C ALA A 91 -0.67 -14.99 -3.82
N GLN A 92 -0.40 -14.85 -5.12
CA GLN A 92 0.59 -15.69 -5.82
C GLN A 92 2.01 -15.51 -5.29
N TYR A 93 2.41 -14.28 -4.97
CA TYR A 93 3.70 -13.98 -4.37
C TYR A 93 3.88 -14.63 -3.01
N LEU A 94 2.83 -14.61 -2.18
CA LEU A 94 2.87 -15.16 -0.83
C LEU A 94 2.66 -16.67 -0.78
N CYS A 95 1.94 -17.26 -1.74
CA CYS A 95 1.55 -18.67 -1.74
C CYS A 95 2.72 -19.65 -1.44
N PRO A 96 3.91 -19.53 -2.05
CA PRO A 96 5.03 -20.40 -1.77
C PRO A 96 5.73 -20.09 -0.43
N LEU A 97 5.44 -18.96 0.19
CA LEU A 97 6.17 -18.43 1.35
C LEU A 97 5.39 -18.61 2.66
N VAL A 98 4.09 -18.83 2.58
CA VAL A 98 3.19 -18.84 3.74
C VAL A 98 2.81 -20.26 4.09
N ASN A 99 3.16 -20.68 5.30
CA ASN A 99 2.50 -21.82 5.93
C ASN A 99 1.10 -21.39 6.39
N VAL A 100 0.06 -21.96 5.79
CA VAL A 100 -1.33 -21.66 6.13
C VAL A 100 -1.60 -22.14 7.55
N GLY A 101 -1.43 -21.26 8.50
CA GLY A 101 -1.80 -21.51 9.90
C GLY A 101 -3.29 -21.28 10.14
N ALA A 102 -3.81 -21.93 11.17
CA ALA A 102 -5.23 -22.13 11.50
C ALA A 102 -6.06 -20.88 11.83
N ARG A 103 -5.82 -19.70 11.32
CA ARG A 103 -6.64 -18.49 11.58
C ARG A 103 -6.57 -17.39 10.52
N ASN A 104 -6.34 -17.71 9.24
CA ASN A 104 -6.26 -16.69 8.18
C ASN A 104 -5.22 -15.56 8.39
N ASN A 105 -4.35 -15.68 9.37
CA ASN A 105 -3.25 -14.75 9.55
C ASN A 105 -2.10 -15.19 8.65
N VAL A 106 -1.61 -14.25 7.84
CA VAL A 106 -0.39 -14.43 7.05
C VAL A 106 0.78 -14.51 8.04
N ASN A 107 1.16 -15.71 8.42
CA ASN A 107 2.28 -15.95 9.31
C ASN A 107 3.56 -16.06 8.48
N ILE A 108 4.16 -14.93 8.19
CA ILE A 108 5.39 -14.79 7.41
C ILE A 108 6.37 -13.89 8.16
N THR A 109 7.62 -14.28 8.22
CA THR A 109 8.69 -13.45 8.76
C THR A 109 9.12 -12.39 7.75
N ASP A 110 9.80 -11.34 8.21
CA ASP A 110 10.33 -10.29 7.34
C ASP A 110 11.33 -10.86 6.31
N LYS A 111 12.07 -11.90 6.68
CA LYS A 111 13.03 -12.57 5.82
C LYS A 111 12.33 -13.41 4.75
N GLU A 112 11.38 -14.23 5.15
CA GLU A 112 10.61 -15.07 4.22
C GLU A 112 9.88 -14.22 3.18
N PHE A 113 9.34 -13.06 3.55
CA PHE A 113 8.71 -12.14 2.59
C PHE A 113 9.69 -11.72 1.47
N LEU A 114 10.98 -11.59 1.76
CA LEU A 114 11.99 -11.21 0.77
C LEU A 114 12.46 -12.36 -0.13
N GLU A 115 12.06 -13.60 0.16
CA GLU A 115 12.38 -14.78 -0.67
C GLU A 115 11.46 -14.88 -1.91
N GLY A 116 10.38 -14.10 -1.94
CA GLY A 116 9.48 -14.04 -3.08
C GLY A 116 10.12 -13.43 -4.31
N VAL A 117 9.66 -13.86 -5.48
CA VAL A 117 10.18 -13.42 -6.77
C VAL A 117 9.13 -12.60 -7.51
N ILE A 118 9.52 -11.44 -8.02
CA ILE A 118 8.70 -10.61 -8.89
C ILE A 118 9.41 -10.38 -10.23
N LYS A 119 8.64 -10.31 -11.31
CA LYS A 119 9.16 -9.94 -12.63
C LYS A 119 9.14 -8.41 -12.74
N ILE A 120 10.29 -7.84 -13.02
CA ILE A 120 10.44 -6.39 -13.19
C ILE A 120 11.08 -6.07 -14.55
N PRO A 121 10.73 -4.93 -15.16
CA PRO A 121 11.46 -4.40 -16.30
C PRO A 121 12.93 -4.12 -15.95
N MET A 122 13.82 -4.28 -16.92
CA MET A 122 15.27 -4.14 -16.70
C MET A 122 15.71 -2.69 -16.48
N THR A 123 14.93 -1.72 -16.95
CA THR A 123 15.26 -0.30 -16.86
C THR A 123 14.31 0.44 -15.91
N VAL A 124 14.84 1.41 -15.17
CA VAL A 124 14.04 2.27 -14.29
C VAL A 124 13.05 3.11 -15.10
N GLU A 125 13.45 3.55 -16.28
CA GLU A 125 12.61 4.35 -17.16
C GLU A 125 11.32 3.61 -17.53
N GLU A 126 11.41 2.32 -17.84
CA GLU A 126 10.24 1.49 -18.13
C GLU A 126 9.40 1.26 -16.89
N GLN A 127 10.02 0.95 -15.75
CA GLN A 127 9.33 0.81 -14.46
C GLN A 127 8.55 2.09 -14.13
N THR A 128 9.19 3.25 -14.24
CA THR A 128 8.59 4.56 -13.96
C THR A 128 7.44 4.87 -14.92
N LYS A 129 7.59 4.63 -16.23
CA LYS A 129 6.51 4.84 -17.19
C LYS A 129 5.27 4.00 -16.87
N ILE A 130 5.46 2.74 -16.47
CA ILE A 130 4.36 1.85 -16.08
C ILE A 130 3.67 2.39 -14.83
N VAL A 131 4.43 2.76 -13.81
CA VAL A 131 3.88 3.30 -12.56
C VAL A 131 3.12 4.58 -12.81
N ASP A 132 3.70 5.53 -13.52
CA ASP A 132 3.08 6.83 -13.80
C ASP A 132 1.77 6.66 -14.62
N ALA A 133 1.73 5.70 -15.53
CA ALA A 133 0.51 5.37 -16.26
C ALA A 133 -0.58 4.81 -15.32
N LEU A 134 -0.21 3.87 -14.44
CA LEU A 134 -1.13 3.29 -13.46
C LEU A 134 -1.63 4.33 -12.46
N GLU A 135 -0.75 5.20 -11.96
CA GLU A 135 -1.12 6.28 -11.03
C GLU A 135 -2.10 7.27 -11.70
N LYS A 136 -1.89 7.62 -12.97
CA LYS A 136 -2.84 8.46 -13.74
C LYS A 136 -4.20 7.80 -13.87
N ILE A 137 -4.23 6.49 -14.21
CA ILE A 137 -5.49 5.74 -14.30
C ILE A 137 -6.22 5.70 -12.97
N ASN A 138 -5.52 5.41 -11.87
CA ASN A 138 -6.09 5.38 -10.54
C ASN A 138 -6.63 6.76 -10.12
N HIS A 139 -5.93 7.83 -10.48
CA HIS A 139 -6.39 9.20 -10.24
C HIS A 139 -7.70 9.49 -11.01
N LEU A 140 -7.78 9.12 -12.29
CA LEU A 140 -9.00 9.26 -13.09
C LEU A 140 -10.17 8.47 -12.51
N ILE A 141 -9.93 7.22 -12.10
CA ILE A 141 -10.96 6.38 -11.44
C ILE A 141 -11.49 7.09 -10.19
N THR A 142 -10.59 7.63 -9.36
CA THR A 142 -10.97 8.34 -8.14
C THR A 142 -11.79 9.59 -8.42
N LEU A 143 -11.41 10.38 -9.45
CA LEU A 143 -12.15 11.57 -9.86
C LEU A 143 -13.55 11.21 -10.37
N HIS A 144 -13.65 10.18 -11.22
CA HIS A 144 -14.95 9.75 -11.74
C HIS A 144 -15.84 9.18 -10.65
N GLN A 145 -15.29 8.42 -9.70
CA GLN A 145 -16.06 7.93 -8.55
C GLN A 145 -16.64 9.09 -7.74
N LYS A 146 -15.81 10.09 -7.42
CA LYS A 146 -16.27 11.30 -6.71
C LYS A 146 -17.39 12.01 -7.47
N LYS A 147 -17.24 12.13 -8.79
CA LYS A 147 -18.28 12.75 -9.64
C LYS A 147 -19.59 11.94 -9.62
N CYS A 148 -19.51 10.61 -9.66
CA CYS A 148 -20.68 9.76 -9.52
C CYS A 148 -21.38 9.94 -8.18
N ASP A 149 -20.61 10.01 -7.08
CA ASP A 149 -21.16 10.20 -5.74
C ASP A 149 -21.85 11.57 -5.62
N GLU A 150 -21.27 12.63 -6.18
CA GLU A 150 -21.88 13.97 -6.26
C GLU A 150 -23.21 13.94 -7.02
N LEU A 151 -23.24 13.30 -8.20
CA LEU A 151 -24.47 13.17 -9.01
C LEU A 151 -25.55 12.34 -8.31
N GLN A 152 -25.18 11.28 -7.60
CA GLN A 152 -26.11 10.52 -6.79
C GLN A 152 -26.73 11.35 -5.66
N ASN A 153 -25.93 12.19 -5.01
CA ASN A 153 -26.41 13.11 -3.98
C ASN A 153 -27.38 14.15 -4.55
N ILE A 154 -27.06 14.73 -5.72
CA ILE A 154 -27.96 15.66 -6.42
C ILE A 154 -29.27 14.97 -6.79
N LYS A 155 -29.21 13.77 -7.38
CA LYS A 155 -30.40 12.96 -7.69
C LYS A 155 -31.26 12.74 -6.45
N LYS A 156 -30.64 12.33 -5.34
CA LYS A 156 -31.35 12.10 -4.07
C LYS A 156 -32.02 13.37 -3.57
N PHE A 157 -31.33 14.51 -3.62
CA PHE A 157 -31.87 15.80 -3.24
C PHE A 157 -33.10 16.19 -4.10
N MET A 158 -32.99 16.04 -5.43
CA MET A 158 -34.11 16.33 -6.33
C MET A 158 -35.32 15.45 -6.06
N LEU A 159 -35.12 14.14 -5.87
CA LEU A 159 -36.21 13.21 -5.55
C LEU A 159 -36.91 13.56 -4.23
N GLN A 160 -36.17 14.05 -3.24
CA GLN A 160 -36.72 14.43 -1.94
C GLN A 160 -37.50 15.77 -1.96
N ASN A 161 -37.17 16.66 -2.90
CA ASN A 161 -37.72 18.04 -2.89
C ASN A 161 -38.61 18.37 -4.09
N MET A 162 -38.69 17.51 -5.11
CA MET A 162 -39.50 17.78 -6.30
C MET A 162 -40.84 17.04 -6.33
N PHE A 163 -41.06 16.10 -5.42
CA PHE A 163 -42.29 15.29 -5.34
C PHE A 163 -42.99 15.47 -3.99
N ILE A 164 -43.07 16.72 -3.53
CA ILE A 164 -43.89 17.10 -2.37
C ILE A 164 -45.28 17.49 -2.87
#